data_e8a0b7e8529c25260f5ab0f18cdeed5c
#
_entry.id   e8a0b7e8529c25260f5ab0f18cdeed5c
#
_cell.length_a   1.000
_cell.length_b   1.000
_cell.length_c   1.000
_cell.angle_alpha   90.00
_cell.angle_beta   90.00
_cell.angle_gamma   90.00
#
_symmetry.space_group_name_H-M   'P 1'
#
loop_
_entity.id
_entity.type
_entity.pdbx_description
1 polymer ?
#
loop_
_entity_poly.entity_id
_entity_poly.type
_entity_poly.pdbx_seq_one_letter_code
_entity_poly.pdbx_strand_id
1 'polypeptide(L)'
;ILDRDRRFAAKIYEGHKKTSFPNFVAVQWNKTRPDRVLKTAKEFKNIAQVGASLQSIKNDVLHAIKRKNLTFDQIAQLRKELEKFGQKKIFSELIIGLPYETKESHIEANRQLIDLNFEVQNYNLHLLPGTEMDTEESRKKYFKKTGWRLFDNAYGIYDGKIILEGQEVVLQTNTLSVEDFKYIRFYHFLQQMMWTKKWYYDYLKFLKIYNIHPISVFNKIIEKCKKDIGEIGNLYLEFMKDYNEAESFDSFEELEKYWREESNFSRLKKGNYGKLNMLYTFKLVLNHRKAFNKFLLNISKEYATSLGLDVDNFVDLCKELLKFQ
;
A
#
# COMPACT_ATOMS: atom_id res chain seq x y z
N ILE A 1 -16.27 -28.74 2.50
CA ILE A 1 -15.27 -27.69 2.80
C ILE A 1 -15.98 -26.46 3.37
N LEU A 2 -16.97 -25.86 2.65
CA LEU A 2 -17.66 -24.64 3.12
C LEU A 2 -18.27 -24.79 4.52
N ASP A 3 -18.90 -25.91 4.77
CA ASP A 3 -19.57 -26.19 6.06
C ASP A 3 -18.55 -26.34 7.21
N ARG A 4 -17.39 -26.91 6.90
CA ARG A 4 -16.27 -26.99 7.85
C ARG A 4 -15.75 -25.60 8.20
N ASP A 5 -15.53 -24.74 7.20
CA ASP A 5 -14.97 -23.41 7.39
C ASP A 5 -15.93 -22.53 8.22
N ARG A 6 -17.24 -22.60 7.97
CA ARG A 6 -18.25 -21.92 8.77
C ARG A 6 -18.28 -22.40 10.23
N ARG A 7 -18.29 -23.72 10.46
CA ARG A 7 -18.29 -24.28 11.82
C ARG A 7 -17.03 -23.91 12.59
N PHE A 8 -15.87 -23.86 11.89
CA PHE A 8 -14.62 -23.43 12.48
C PHE A 8 -14.67 -21.95 12.88
N ALA A 9 -15.15 -21.08 12.00
CA ALA A 9 -15.34 -19.65 12.26
C ALA A 9 -16.29 -19.40 13.45
N ALA A 10 -17.42 -20.11 13.49
CA ALA A 10 -18.37 -20.00 14.59
C ALA A 10 -17.76 -20.41 15.94
N LYS A 11 -16.97 -21.50 15.97
CA LYS A 11 -16.28 -21.93 17.20
C LYS A 11 -15.24 -20.92 17.69
N ILE A 12 -14.48 -20.31 16.76
CA ILE A 12 -13.53 -19.27 17.13
C ILE A 12 -14.27 -18.07 17.74
N TYR A 13 -15.38 -17.65 17.13
CA TYR A 13 -16.18 -16.55 17.67
C TYR A 13 -16.84 -16.88 19.02
N GLU A 14 -17.28 -18.11 19.23
CA GLU A 14 -17.74 -18.58 20.55
C GLU A 14 -16.65 -18.50 21.61
N GLY A 15 -15.43 -18.88 21.28
CA GLY A 15 -14.25 -18.71 22.13
C GLY A 15 -14.02 -17.24 22.48
N HIS A 16 -14.03 -16.38 21.47
CA HIS A 16 -13.91 -14.92 21.64
C HIS A 16 -14.97 -14.37 22.60
N LYS A 17 -16.23 -14.75 22.46
CA LYS A 17 -17.30 -14.31 23.38
C LYS A 17 -17.06 -14.70 24.84
N LYS A 18 -16.46 -15.87 25.07
CA LYS A 18 -16.21 -16.40 26.43
C LYS A 18 -14.97 -15.80 27.08
N THR A 19 -13.93 -15.53 26.31
CA THR A 19 -12.59 -15.23 26.81
C THR A 19 -12.04 -13.89 26.34
N SER A 20 -12.76 -13.17 25.47
CA SER A 20 -12.27 -12.00 24.71
C SER A 20 -11.05 -12.30 23.84
N PHE A 21 -10.76 -13.57 23.55
CA PHE A 21 -9.63 -14.04 22.73
C PHE A 21 -10.09 -15.07 21.69
N PRO A 22 -9.54 -14.99 20.45
CA PRO A 22 -8.64 -13.97 19.91
C PRO A 22 -9.36 -12.64 19.62
N ASN A 23 -8.68 -11.52 19.79
CA ASN A 23 -9.24 -10.21 19.46
C ASN A 23 -9.33 -9.97 17.96
N PHE A 24 -8.49 -10.67 17.20
CA PHE A 24 -8.40 -10.55 15.75
C PHE A 24 -7.98 -11.87 15.12
N VAL A 25 -8.56 -12.21 13.98
CA VAL A 25 -8.25 -13.41 13.19
C VAL A 25 -7.87 -12.99 11.78
N ALA A 26 -6.63 -13.29 11.39
CA ALA A 26 -6.18 -13.14 10.01
C ALA A 26 -6.55 -14.42 9.22
N VAL A 27 -7.23 -14.26 8.10
CA VAL A 27 -7.69 -15.37 7.25
C VAL A 27 -7.36 -15.08 5.79
N GLN A 28 -6.92 -16.10 5.07
CA GLN A 28 -6.83 -16.04 3.62
C GLN A 28 -8.20 -16.38 3.00
N TRP A 29 -8.73 -15.41 2.26
CA TRP A 29 -10.06 -15.52 1.68
C TRP A 29 -10.05 -16.09 0.26
N ASN A 30 -11.12 -16.81 -0.08
CA ASN A 30 -11.31 -17.28 -1.45
C ASN A 30 -11.49 -16.10 -2.41
N LYS A 31 -10.77 -16.13 -3.54
CA LYS A 31 -10.68 -15.01 -4.47
C LYS A 31 -11.77 -14.99 -5.55
N THR A 32 -12.55 -16.08 -5.69
CA THR A 32 -13.52 -16.23 -6.79
C THR A 32 -14.92 -16.64 -6.32
N ARG A 33 -15.11 -16.84 -5.01
CA ARG A 33 -16.38 -17.31 -4.43
C ARG A 33 -16.88 -16.35 -3.34
N PRO A 34 -17.42 -15.17 -3.72
CA PRO A 34 -17.92 -14.17 -2.77
C PRO A 34 -19.00 -14.71 -1.85
N ASP A 35 -19.82 -15.66 -2.33
CA ASP A 35 -20.84 -16.36 -1.55
C ASP A 35 -20.24 -17.11 -0.34
N ARG A 36 -19.10 -17.77 -0.52
CA ARG A 36 -18.37 -18.47 0.55
C ARG A 36 -17.72 -17.51 1.54
N VAL A 37 -17.07 -16.47 1.00
CA VAL A 37 -16.47 -15.42 1.81
C VAL A 37 -17.52 -14.82 2.74
N LEU A 38 -18.66 -14.42 2.19
CA LEU A 38 -19.74 -13.79 2.93
C LEU A 38 -20.31 -14.70 4.03
N LYS A 39 -20.58 -15.98 3.70
CA LYS A 39 -21.09 -16.95 4.67
C LYS A 39 -20.14 -17.20 5.84
N THR A 40 -18.84 -17.30 5.56
CA THR A 40 -17.81 -17.51 6.61
C THR A 40 -17.56 -16.24 7.42
N ALA A 41 -17.51 -15.08 6.77
CA ALA A 41 -17.33 -13.79 7.44
C ALA A 41 -18.47 -13.47 8.42
N LYS A 42 -19.70 -13.89 8.10
CA LYS A 42 -20.85 -13.79 9.02
C LYS A 42 -20.62 -14.49 10.36
N GLU A 43 -19.98 -15.65 10.34
CA GLU A 43 -19.69 -16.41 11.57
C GLU A 43 -18.57 -15.73 12.40
N PHE A 44 -17.56 -15.14 11.75
CA PHE A 44 -16.51 -14.39 12.44
C PHE A 44 -16.97 -13.04 13.00
N LYS A 45 -18.09 -12.50 12.49
CA LYS A 45 -18.56 -11.15 12.85
C LYS A 45 -17.46 -10.11 12.58
N ASN A 46 -17.11 -9.32 13.61
CA ASN A 46 -16.15 -8.21 13.53
C ASN A 46 -14.71 -8.58 13.92
N ILE A 47 -14.43 -9.84 14.26
CA ILE A 47 -13.08 -10.24 14.69
C ILE A 47 -12.15 -10.68 13.55
N ALA A 48 -12.66 -10.87 12.34
CA ALA A 48 -11.83 -11.19 11.18
C ALA A 48 -11.85 -10.06 10.15
N GLN A 49 -10.69 -9.72 9.63
CA GLN A 49 -10.58 -8.80 8.50
C GLN A 49 -10.91 -9.53 7.20
N VAL A 50 -11.76 -8.94 6.37
CA VAL A 50 -12.11 -9.50 5.06
C VAL A 50 -11.34 -8.80 3.96
N GLY A 51 -10.72 -9.58 3.08
CA GLY A 51 -9.95 -9.08 1.95
C GLY A 51 -10.45 -9.61 0.60
N ALA A 52 -10.34 -8.76 -0.42
CA ALA A 52 -10.59 -9.11 -1.82
C ALA A 52 -9.36 -8.73 -2.64
N SER A 53 -8.33 -9.60 -2.64
CA SER A 53 -7.06 -9.34 -3.33
C SER A 53 -7.25 -9.38 -4.84
N LEU A 54 -7.21 -8.21 -5.49
CA LEU A 54 -7.40 -8.06 -6.93
C LEU A 54 -6.13 -8.22 -7.75
N GLN A 55 -4.99 -7.83 -7.22
CA GLN A 55 -3.68 -7.68 -7.86
C GLN A 55 -3.65 -6.64 -8.98
N SER A 56 -4.59 -6.63 -9.90
CA SER A 56 -4.85 -5.62 -10.92
C SER A 56 -6.34 -5.64 -11.30
N ILE A 57 -6.81 -4.58 -11.97
CA ILE A 57 -8.17 -4.51 -12.55
C ILE A 57 -8.15 -4.62 -14.08
N LYS A 58 -6.98 -4.62 -14.70
CA LYS A 58 -6.80 -4.62 -16.14
C LYS A 58 -6.88 -6.05 -16.69
N ASN A 59 -7.77 -6.29 -17.63
CA ASN A 59 -8.01 -7.64 -18.20
C ASN A 59 -6.75 -8.26 -18.80
N ASP A 60 -5.95 -7.48 -19.56
CA ASP A 60 -4.71 -7.97 -20.17
C ASP A 60 -3.71 -8.44 -19.13
N VAL A 61 -3.61 -7.70 -18.01
CA VAL A 61 -2.78 -8.07 -16.86
C VAL A 61 -3.27 -9.38 -16.27
N LEU A 62 -4.58 -9.47 -15.96
CA LEU A 62 -5.18 -10.66 -15.35
C LEU A 62 -5.04 -11.89 -16.25
N HIS A 63 -5.19 -11.71 -17.56
CA HIS A 63 -4.99 -12.78 -18.52
C HIS A 63 -3.52 -13.25 -18.54
N ALA A 64 -2.56 -12.31 -18.54
CA ALA A 64 -1.13 -12.64 -18.56
C ALA A 64 -0.68 -13.41 -17.31
N ILE A 65 -1.27 -13.11 -16.15
CA ILE A 65 -0.99 -13.82 -14.89
C ILE A 65 -1.97 -14.98 -14.61
N LYS A 66 -2.75 -15.38 -15.61
CA LYS A 66 -3.73 -16.48 -15.55
C LYS A 66 -4.69 -16.40 -14.35
N ARG A 67 -5.19 -15.19 -14.07
CA ARG A 67 -6.01 -14.91 -12.90
C ARG A 67 -7.41 -14.45 -13.28
N LYS A 68 -8.38 -14.89 -12.50
CA LYS A 68 -9.76 -14.37 -12.53
C LYS A 68 -10.05 -13.62 -11.24
N ASN A 69 -10.57 -12.41 -11.37
CA ASN A 69 -11.02 -11.60 -10.24
C ASN A 69 -12.55 -11.60 -10.15
N LEU A 70 -13.05 -11.13 -9.00
CA LEU A 70 -14.41 -10.63 -8.90
C LEU A 70 -14.56 -9.37 -9.74
N THR A 71 -15.75 -9.17 -10.32
CA THR A 71 -16.07 -7.87 -10.95
C THR A 71 -16.20 -6.78 -9.88
N PHE A 72 -16.07 -5.53 -10.29
CA PHE A 72 -16.26 -4.40 -9.38
C PHE A 72 -17.63 -4.39 -8.70
N ASP A 73 -18.69 -4.73 -9.44
CA ASP A 73 -20.05 -4.84 -8.88
C ASP A 73 -20.15 -5.93 -7.82
N GLN A 74 -19.52 -7.08 -8.05
CA GLN A 74 -19.44 -8.15 -7.04
C GLN A 74 -18.69 -7.72 -5.80
N ILE A 75 -17.63 -6.95 -5.96
CA ILE A 75 -16.83 -6.40 -4.84
C ILE A 75 -17.62 -5.35 -4.07
N ALA A 76 -18.29 -4.43 -4.78
CA ALA A 76 -19.15 -3.42 -4.18
C ALA A 76 -20.31 -4.06 -3.42
N GLN A 77 -20.92 -5.10 -3.96
CA GLN A 77 -21.96 -5.85 -3.28
C GLN A 77 -21.44 -6.62 -2.07
N LEU A 78 -20.30 -7.30 -2.21
CA LEU A 78 -19.65 -7.98 -1.08
C LEU A 78 -19.39 -7.01 0.07
N ARG A 79 -18.90 -5.80 -0.25
CA ARG A 79 -18.68 -4.75 0.74
C ARG A 79 -19.97 -4.37 1.46
N LYS A 80 -21.04 -4.04 0.72
CA LYS A 80 -22.34 -3.67 1.31
C LYS A 80 -22.88 -4.75 2.26
N GLU A 81 -22.74 -6.00 1.86
CA GLU A 81 -23.17 -7.13 2.70
C GLU A 81 -22.31 -7.28 3.96
N LEU A 82 -21.00 -7.10 3.85
CA LEU A 82 -20.08 -7.16 5.00
C LEU A 82 -20.32 -6.03 6.00
N GLU A 83 -20.62 -4.83 5.54
CA GLU A 83 -20.97 -3.67 6.40
C GLU A 83 -22.21 -3.94 7.26
N LYS A 84 -23.22 -4.64 6.71
CA LYS A 84 -24.43 -5.03 7.48
C LYS A 84 -24.12 -5.93 8.69
N PHE A 85 -22.97 -6.63 8.66
CA PHE A 85 -22.52 -7.49 9.77
C PHE A 85 -21.48 -6.82 10.67
N GLY A 86 -21.29 -5.50 10.53
CA GLY A 86 -20.34 -4.74 11.32
C GLY A 86 -18.87 -4.87 10.89
N GLN A 87 -18.60 -5.48 9.72
CA GLN A 87 -17.28 -5.56 9.12
C GLN A 87 -16.89 -4.18 8.57
N LYS A 88 -16.11 -3.44 9.34
CA LYS A 88 -15.65 -2.08 8.95
C LYS A 88 -14.31 -2.07 8.23
N LYS A 89 -13.48 -3.10 8.45
CA LYS A 89 -12.13 -3.20 7.88
C LYS A 89 -12.14 -4.19 6.72
N ILE A 90 -12.24 -3.65 5.51
CA ILE A 90 -12.19 -4.43 4.28
C ILE A 90 -10.99 -3.94 3.48
N PHE A 91 -10.12 -4.85 3.08
CA PHE A 91 -8.92 -4.52 2.36
C PHE A 91 -8.87 -5.15 0.97
N SER A 92 -8.07 -4.56 0.10
CA SER A 92 -7.68 -5.14 -1.19
C SER A 92 -6.19 -4.99 -1.39
N GLU A 93 -5.63 -5.88 -2.19
CA GLU A 93 -4.22 -5.91 -2.54
C GLU A 93 -4.05 -5.70 -4.03
N LEU A 94 -3.12 -4.81 -4.39
CA LEU A 94 -2.71 -4.54 -5.75
C LEU A 94 -1.20 -4.80 -5.89
N ILE A 95 -0.76 -5.21 -7.07
CA ILE A 95 0.65 -5.46 -7.37
C ILE A 95 1.06 -4.60 -8.56
N ILE A 96 2.08 -3.75 -8.37
CA ILE A 96 2.72 -3.02 -9.46
C ILE A 96 3.85 -3.84 -10.05
N GLY A 97 4.07 -3.70 -11.36
CA GLY A 97 5.12 -4.42 -12.09
C GLY A 97 4.64 -5.72 -12.75
N LEU A 98 3.36 -6.03 -12.64
CA LEU A 98 2.76 -7.14 -13.40
C LEU A 98 2.87 -6.88 -14.92
N PRO A 99 2.94 -7.94 -15.76
CA PRO A 99 2.90 -7.79 -17.21
C PRO A 99 1.75 -6.91 -17.70
N TYR A 100 2.02 -5.98 -18.61
CA TYR A 100 1.05 -5.04 -19.20
C TYR A 100 0.42 -4.03 -18.21
N GLU A 101 0.77 -4.04 -16.93
CA GLU A 101 0.34 -3.00 -15.99
C GLU A 101 0.97 -1.66 -16.37
N THR A 102 0.19 -0.58 -16.26
CA THR A 102 0.67 0.79 -16.46
C THR A 102 0.50 1.62 -15.20
N LYS A 103 1.18 2.74 -15.12
CA LYS A 103 1.01 3.68 -14.00
C LYS A 103 -0.45 4.13 -13.89
N GLU A 104 -1.07 4.46 -14.99
CA GLU A 104 -2.44 4.95 -15.08
C GLU A 104 -3.44 3.87 -14.62
N SER A 105 -3.30 2.63 -15.10
CA SER A 105 -4.18 1.53 -14.71
C SER A 105 -4.02 1.16 -13.25
N HIS A 106 -2.80 1.22 -12.70
CA HIS A 106 -2.56 0.97 -11.29
C HIS A 106 -3.16 2.07 -10.39
N ILE A 107 -2.99 3.34 -10.77
CA ILE A 107 -3.61 4.47 -10.06
C ILE A 107 -5.15 4.39 -10.14
N GLU A 108 -5.70 4.02 -11.29
CA GLU A 108 -7.15 3.86 -11.46
C GLU A 108 -7.70 2.71 -10.61
N ALA A 109 -6.96 1.60 -10.47
CA ALA A 109 -7.31 0.53 -9.54
C ALA A 109 -7.39 1.02 -8.09
N ASN A 110 -6.40 1.81 -7.67
CA ASN A 110 -6.42 2.46 -6.35
C ASN A 110 -7.60 3.42 -6.19
N ARG A 111 -7.93 4.21 -7.23
CA ARG A 111 -9.07 5.13 -7.25
C ARG A 111 -10.37 4.39 -6.94
N GLN A 112 -10.66 3.34 -7.71
CA GLN A 112 -11.89 2.58 -7.58
C GLN A 112 -12.02 1.91 -6.21
N LEU A 113 -10.91 1.41 -5.65
CA LEU A 113 -10.90 0.83 -4.31
C LEU A 113 -11.09 1.89 -3.21
N ILE A 114 -10.52 3.07 -3.36
CA ILE A 114 -10.74 4.22 -2.47
C ILE A 114 -12.19 4.70 -2.54
N ASP A 115 -12.82 4.68 -3.72
CA ASP A 115 -14.24 5.02 -3.87
C ASP A 115 -15.16 4.04 -3.14
N LEU A 116 -14.81 2.78 -3.16
CA LEU A 116 -15.45 1.75 -2.35
C LEU A 116 -14.99 1.76 -0.88
N ASN A 117 -14.15 2.72 -0.46
CA ASN A 117 -13.64 2.86 0.91
C ASN A 117 -12.88 1.62 1.43
N PHE A 118 -12.12 0.96 0.55
CA PHE A 118 -11.21 -0.12 0.94
C PHE A 118 -9.92 0.41 1.56
N GLU A 119 -9.35 -0.37 2.47
CA GLU A 119 -7.94 -0.25 2.85
C GLU A 119 -7.11 -0.92 1.74
N VAL A 120 -6.36 -0.13 0.98
CA VAL A 120 -5.59 -0.66 -0.16
C VAL A 120 -4.16 -0.93 0.27
N GLN A 121 -3.69 -2.14 0.02
CA GLN A 121 -2.31 -2.55 0.20
C GLN A 121 -1.66 -2.73 -1.17
N ASN A 122 -0.59 -2.01 -1.41
CA ASN A 122 0.14 -2.05 -2.66
C ASN A 122 1.49 -2.76 -2.48
N TYR A 123 1.79 -3.69 -3.37
CA TYR A 123 3.01 -4.48 -3.40
C TYR A 123 3.76 -4.30 -4.73
N ASN A 124 5.07 -4.45 -4.69
CA ASN A 124 5.85 -4.63 -5.92
C ASN A 124 5.82 -6.10 -6.33
N LEU A 125 5.89 -6.37 -7.63
CA LEU A 125 6.07 -7.74 -8.12
C LEU A 125 7.44 -8.25 -7.69
N HIS A 126 7.44 -9.35 -6.95
CA HIS A 126 8.63 -10.12 -6.60
C HIS A 126 8.75 -11.32 -7.54
N LEU A 127 9.95 -11.55 -8.05
CA LEU A 127 10.26 -12.75 -8.82
C LEU A 127 10.63 -13.86 -7.85
N LEU A 128 9.64 -14.68 -7.53
CA LEU A 128 9.82 -15.80 -6.60
C LEU A 128 10.39 -17.00 -7.36
N PRO A 129 11.51 -17.59 -6.89
CA PRO A 129 12.12 -18.75 -7.53
C PRO A 129 11.13 -19.89 -7.78
N GLY A 130 11.14 -20.43 -8.99
CA GLY A 130 10.28 -21.54 -9.40
C GLY A 130 8.85 -21.15 -9.81
N THR A 131 8.51 -19.84 -9.82
CA THR A 131 7.22 -19.39 -10.34
C THR A 131 7.29 -19.13 -11.86
N GLU A 132 6.13 -19.10 -12.52
CA GLU A 132 6.04 -18.80 -13.95
C GLU A 132 6.63 -17.42 -14.31
N MET A 133 6.48 -16.43 -13.44
CA MET A 133 7.04 -15.09 -13.66
C MET A 133 8.57 -15.07 -13.56
N ASP A 134 9.18 -16.04 -12.91
CA ASP A 134 10.63 -16.16 -12.75
C ASP A 134 11.32 -16.93 -13.89
N THR A 135 10.56 -17.53 -14.81
CA THR A 135 11.13 -18.27 -15.95
C THR A 135 11.88 -17.32 -16.90
N GLU A 136 12.91 -17.84 -17.57
CA GLU A 136 13.71 -17.09 -18.55
C GLU A 136 12.83 -16.48 -19.67
N GLU A 137 11.81 -17.23 -20.11
CA GLU A 137 10.85 -16.78 -21.11
C GLU A 137 10.04 -15.57 -20.59
N SER A 138 9.48 -15.63 -19.38
CA SER A 138 8.72 -14.54 -18.78
C SER A 138 9.59 -13.31 -18.52
N ARG A 139 10.81 -13.52 -18.03
CA ARG A 139 11.78 -12.44 -17.81
C ARG A 139 12.08 -11.69 -19.11
N LYS A 140 12.44 -12.39 -20.19
CA LYS A 140 12.71 -11.79 -21.50
C LYS A 140 11.48 -11.10 -22.10
N LYS A 141 10.29 -11.66 -21.89
CA LYS A 141 9.05 -11.17 -22.47
C LYS A 141 8.51 -9.92 -21.79
N TYR A 142 8.61 -9.81 -20.47
CA TYR A 142 7.88 -8.81 -19.71
C TYR A 142 8.77 -7.80 -18.98
N PHE A 143 9.95 -8.19 -18.52
CA PHE A 143 10.74 -7.39 -17.61
C PHE A 143 12.01 -6.85 -18.29
N LYS A 144 12.27 -5.56 -18.11
CA LYS A 144 13.46 -4.88 -18.66
C LYS A 144 14.52 -4.60 -17.61
N LYS A 145 14.10 -4.42 -16.37
CA LYS A 145 15.00 -4.24 -15.24
C LYS A 145 14.40 -4.86 -13.98
N THR A 146 15.24 -5.57 -13.24
CA THR A 146 14.97 -6.04 -11.88
C THR A 146 16.01 -5.45 -10.94
N GLY A 147 15.78 -5.60 -9.65
CA GLY A 147 16.73 -5.20 -8.61
C GLY A 147 16.49 -6.01 -7.34
N TRP A 148 17.45 -5.97 -6.46
CA TRP A 148 17.42 -6.69 -5.19
C TRP A 148 17.16 -5.74 -4.04
N ARG A 149 16.41 -6.21 -3.07
CA ARG A 149 16.21 -5.53 -1.80
C ARG A 149 16.21 -6.54 -0.65
N LEU A 150 16.50 -6.05 0.54
CA LEU A 150 16.43 -6.89 1.73
C LEU A 150 14.97 -7.32 1.97
N PHE A 151 14.77 -8.61 2.27
CA PHE A 151 13.46 -9.09 2.71
C PHE A 151 13.15 -8.57 4.12
N ASP A 152 11.94 -8.10 4.34
CA ASP A 152 11.54 -7.43 5.59
C ASP A 152 11.78 -8.32 6.82
N ASN A 153 12.62 -7.83 7.74
CA ASN A 153 12.99 -8.50 8.99
C ASN A 153 13.72 -9.85 8.84
N ALA A 154 14.21 -10.17 7.63
CA ALA A 154 14.91 -11.42 7.36
C ALA A 154 16.43 -11.20 7.37
N TYR A 155 16.95 -10.88 8.54
CA TYR A 155 18.37 -10.73 8.83
C TYR A 155 18.68 -11.07 10.29
N GLY A 156 19.89 -11.53 10.54
CA GLY A 156 20.32 -11.88 11.89
C GLY A 156 21.81 -12.21 11.97
N ILE A 157 22.25 -12.56 13.16
CA ILE A 157 23.60 -13.08 13.41
C ILE A 157 23.43 -14.51 13.90
N TYR A 158 24.01 -15.48 13.18
CA TYR A 158 24.01 -16.89 13.50
C TYR A 158 25.45 -17.39 13.49
N ASP A 159 25.91 -17.96 14.58
CA ASP A 159 27.29 -18.41 14.78
C ASP A 159 28.34 -17.32 14.41
N GLY A 160 28.07 -16.08 14.80
CA GLY A 160 28.94 -14.94 14.52
C GLY A 160 28.89 -14.42 13.07
N LYS A 161 28.09 -15.02 12.20
CA LYS A 161 27.94 -14.62 10.80
C LYS A 161 26.66 -13.83 10.59
N ILE A 162 26.76 -12.73 9.86
CA ILE A 162 25.57 -11.97 9.39
C ILE A 162 24.92 -12.77 8.27
N ILE A 163 23.64 -13.13 8.46
CA ILE A 163 22.80 -13.75 7.45
C ILE A 163 21.75 -12.74 7.02
N LEU A 164 21.57 -12.61 5.71
CA LEU A 164 20.63 -11.70 5.06
C LEU A 164 19.81 -12.48 4.05
N GLU A 165 18.52 -12.16 3.95
CA GLU A 165 17.66 -12.67 2.87
C GLU A 165 17.26 -11.53 1.96
N GLY A 166 17.52 -11.69 0.68
CA GLY A 166 17.12 -10.74 -0.36
C GLY A 166 15.94 -11.26 -1.17
N GLN A 167 15.22 -10.34 -1.77
CA GLN A 167 14.18 -10.64 -2.75
C GLN A 167 14.40 -9.82 -4.01
N GLU A 168 14.24 -10.46 -5.15
CA GLU A 168 14.30 -9.76 -6.44
C GLU A 168 12.95 -9.13 -6.77
N VAL A 169 12.97 -7.87 -7.16
CA VAL A 169 11.78 -7.08 -7.49
C VAL A 169 11.87 -6.53 -8.90
N VAL A 170 10.74 -6.39 -9.56
CA VAL A 170 10.67 -5.76 -10.89
C VAL A 170 10.75 -4.24 -10.71
N LEU A 171 11.63 -3.59 -11.49
CA LEU A 171 11.87 -2.15 -11.50
C LEU A 171 11.54 -1.48 -12.84
N GLN A 172 11.38 -2.28 -13.91
CA GLN A 172 10.95 -1.80 -15.23
C GLN A 172 10.30 -2.94 -16.00
N THR A 173 9.18 -2.65 -16.67
CA THR A 173 8.52 -3.57 -17.61
C THR A 173 8.44 -2.95 -19.00
N ASN A 174 7.78 -3.62 -19.94
CA ASN A 174 7.50 -3.06 -21.26
C ASN A 174 6.52 -1.86 -21.21
N THR A 175 5.73 -1.73 -20.13
CA THR A 175 4.66 -0.73 -19.98
C THR A 175 4.85 0.22 -18.80
N LEU A 176 5.90 0.01 -18.00
CA LEU A 176 6.26 0.82 -16.83
C LEU A 176 7.74 1.17 -16.90
N SER A 177 8.05 2.45 -16.92
CA SER A 177 9.42 2.95 -16.83
C SER A 177 9.95 2.94 -15.38
N VAL A 178 11.26 3.07 -15.20
CA VAL A 178 11.87 3.26 -13.86
C VAL A 178 11.31 4.50 -13.17
N GLU A 179 11.07 5.57 -13.92
CA GLU A 179 10.51 6.81 -13.36
C GLU A 179 9.04 6.63 -12.93
N ASP A 180 8.26 5.81 -13.63
CA ASP A 180 6.90 5.44 -13.20
C ASP A 180 6.94 4.65 -11.89
N PHE A 181 7.89 3.71 -11.74
CA PHE A 181 8.08 2.98 -10.48
C PHE A 181 8.46 3.91 -9.34
N LYS A 182 9.38 4.86 -9.54
CA LYS A 182 9.75 5.87 -8.54
C LYS A 182 8.55 6.73 -8.14
N TYR A 183 7.76 7.18 -9.11
CA TYR A 183 6.54 7.93 -8.85
C TYR A 183 5.56 7.12 -8.00
N ILE A 184 5.27 5.89 -8.41
CA ILE A 184 4.34 4.99 -7.74
C ILE A 184 4.85 4.64 -6.34
N ARG A 185 6.15 4.51 -6.14
CA ARG A 185 6.73 4.18 -4.84
C ARG A 185 6.42 5.26 -3.79
N PHE A 186 6.55 6.52 -4.14
CA PHE A 186 6.17 7.62 -3.25
C PHE A 186 4.65 7.77 -3.13
N TYR A 187 3.92 7.54 -4.22
CA TYR A 187 2.46 7.47 -4.20
C TYR A 187 1.95 6.40 -3.22
N HIS A 188 2.53 5.20 -3.22
CA HIS A 188 2.18 4.15 -2.28
C HIS A 188 2.43 4.55 -0.81
N PHE A 189 3.51 5.29 -0.56
CA PHE A 189 3.79 5.84 0.76
C PHE A 189 2.67 6.80 1.21
N LEU A 190 2.32 7.77 0.38
CA LEU A 190 1.26 8.73 0.68
C LEU A 190 -0.09 8.04 0.90
N GLN A 191 -0.46 7.16 0.00
CA GLN A 191 -1.72 6.43 0.07
C GLN A 191 -1.79 5.54 1.31
N GLN A 192 -0.70 4.83 1.63
CA GLN A 192 -0.64 4.00 2.83
C GLN A 192 -0.75 4.85 4.10
N MET A 193 0.01 5.93 4.21
CA MET A 193 0.01 6.83 5.37
C MET A 193 -1.34 7.53 5.52
N MET A 194 -1.77 8.24 4.48
CA MET A 194 -2.90 9.15 4.59
C MET A 194 -4.26 8.44 4.57
N TRP A 195 -4.41 7.38 3.74
CA TRP A 195 -5.68 6.68 3.56
C TRP A 195 -5.75 5.38 4.36
N THR A 196 -4.84 4.41 4.10
CA THR A 196 -4.93 3.06 4.67
C THR A 196 -4.67 3.06 6.18
N LYS A 197 -3.63 3.77 6.65
CA LYS A 197 -3.29 3.93 8.08
C LYS A 197 -4.04 5.07 8.76
N LYS A 198 -4.84 5.81 8.00
CA LYS A 198 -5.79 6.83 8.46
C LYS A 198 -5.17 8.05 9.13
N TRP A 199 -3.86 8.34 8.94
CA TRP A 199 -3.23 9.52 9.52
C TRP A 199 -3.81 10.84 9.02
N TYR A 200 -4.37 10.88 7.78
CA TYR A 200 -5.02 12.06 7.19
C TYR A 200 -6.38 11.71 6.57
N TYR A 201 -7.02 10.66 7.09
CA TYR A 201 -8.24 10.10 6.51
C TYR A 201 -9.41 11.08 6.54
N ASP A 202 -9.64 11.75 7.67
CA ASP A 202 -10.78 12.66 7.83
C ASP A 202 -10.61 13.91 6.96
N TYR A 203 -9.38 14.44 6.85
CA TYR A 203 -9.06 15.49 5.90
C TYR A 203 -9.36 15.07 4.45
N LEU A 204 -8.93 13.88 4.03
CA LEU A 204 -9.22 13.38 2.68
C LEU A 204 -10.71 13.12 2.46
N LYS A 205 -11.43 12.64 3.45
CA LYS A 205 -12.90 12.46 3.40
C LYS A 205 -13.63 13.79 3.26
N PHE A 206 -13.18 14.82 3.97
CA PHE A 206 -13.72 16.17 3.86
C PHE A 206 -13.52 16.72 2.45
N LEU A 207 -12.31 16.64 1.90
CA LEU A 207 -12.04 17.09 0.53
C LEU A 207 -12.92 16.37 -0.51
N LYS A 208 -13.20 15.09 -0.27
CA LYS A 208 -14.09 14.28 -1.14
C LYS A 208 -15.52 14.81 -1.20
N ILE A 209 -16.02 15.49 -0.16
CA ILE A 209 -17.34 16.16 -0.18
C ILE A 209 -17.39 17.25 -1.26
N TYR A 210 -16.26 17.90 -1.52
CA TYR A 210 -16.10 18.91 -2.56
C TYR A 210 -15.61 18.34 -3.90
N ASN A 211 -15.79 17.04 -4.14
CA ASN A 211 -15.33 16.31 -5.33
C ASN A 211 -13.81 16.32 -5.55
N ILE A 212 -13.03 16.63 -4.51
CA ILE A 212 -11.57 16.51 -4.55
C ILE A 212 -11.19 15.10 -4.13
N HIS A 213 -10.89 14.25 -5.11
CA HIS A 213 -10.56 12.86 -4.84
C HIS A 213 -9.19 12.70 -4.15
N PRO A 214 -8.99 11.76 -3.18
CA PRO A 214 -7.69 11.52 -2.54
C PRO A 214 -6.52 11.32 -3.50
N ILE A 215 -6.75 10.65 -4.63
CA ILE A 215 -5.74 10.49 -5.69
C ILE A 215 -5.24 11.84 -6.22
N SER A 216 -6.14 12.79 -6.44
CA SER A 216 -5.77 14.13 -6.90
C SER A 216 -4.89 14.84 -5.87
N VAL A 217 -5.17 14.63 -4.58
CA VAL A 217 -4.35 15.18 -3.50
C VAL A 217 -2.96 14.55 -3.50
N PHE A 218 -2.84 13.22 -3.63
CA PHE A 218 -1.55 12.53 -3.67
C PHE A 218 -0.71 12.99 -4.87
N ASN A 219 -1.32 13.08 -6.06
CA ASN A 219 -0.65 13.57 -7.27
C ASN A 219 -0.17 15.01 -7.08
N LYS A 220 -0.99 15.88 -6.48
CA LYS A 220 -0.65 17.27 -6.21
C LYS A 220 0.51 17.39 -5.20
N ILE A 221 0.52 16.55 -4.17
CA ILE A 221 1.64 16.46 -3.21
C ILE A 221 2.92 16.11 -3.95
N ILE A 222 2.91 15.04 -4.77
CA ILE A 222 4.09 14.59 -5.53
C ILE A 222 4.60 15.68 -6.47
N GLU A 223 3.69 16.32 -7.21
CA GLU A 223 4.04 17.42 -8.14
C GLU A 223 4.74 18.56 -7.40
N LYS A 224 4.20 18.97 -6.26
CA LYS A 224 4.77 20.06 -5.47
C LYS A 224 6.09 19.66 -4.83
N CYS A 225 6.21 18.45 -4.25
CA CYS A 225 7.45 17.97 -3.64
C CYS A 225 8.63 17.96 -4.62
N LYS A 226 8.38 17.67 -5.91
CA LYS A 226 9.43 17.70 -6.95
C LYS A 226 9.99 19.10 -7.23
N LYS A 227 9.24 20.15 -6.89
CA LYS A 227 9.58 21.55 -7.11
C LYS A 227 9.89 22.31 -5.82
N ASP A 228 9.55 21.72 -4.67
CA ASP A 228 9.72 22.33 -3.35
C ASP A 228 11.16 22.20 -2.89
N ILE A 229 11.75 23.32 -2.50
CA ILE A 229 13.08 23.40 -1.87
C ILE A 229 12.99 23.49 -0.34
N GLY A 230 11.78 23.38 0.20
CA GLY A 230 11.51 23.45 1.64
C GLY A 230 11.62 22.11 2.33
N GLU A 231 11.12 22.07 3.56
CA GLU A 231 11.24 20.92 4.46
C GLU A 231 10.59 19.64 3.89
N ILE A 232 9.44 19.76 3.23
CA ILE A 232 8.71 18.61 2.67
C ILE A 232 9.33 18.13 1.35
N GLY A 233 9.83 19.05 0.52
CA GLY A 233 10.62 18.69 -0.67
C GLY A 233 11.90 17.96 -0.29
N ASN A 234 12.60 18.39 0.76
CA ASN A 234 13.77 17.69 1.26
C ASN A 234 13.44 16.28 1.78
N LEU A 235 12.31 16.11 2.48
CA LEU A 235 11.84 14.80 2.92
C LEU A 235 11.54 13.86 1.73
N TYR A 236 10.96 14.41 0.65
CA TYR A 236 10.77 13.67 -0.59
C TYR A 236 12.09 13.21 -1.22
N LEU A 237 13.07 14.11 -1.32
CA LEU A 237 14.40 13.79 -1.88
C LEU A 237 15.11 12.73 -1.04
N GLU A 238 15.03 12.82 0.29
CA GLU A 238 15.57 11.83 1.20
C GLU A 238 14.89 10.47 1.05
N PHE A 239 13.56 10.42 0.93
CA PHE A 239 12.82 9.20 0.63
C PHE A 239 13.29 8.56 -0.69
N MET A 240 13.45 9.37 -1.74
CA MET A 240 13.89 8.87 -3.05
C MET A 240 15.34 8.38 -3.03
N LYS A 241 16.20 9.03 -2.25
CA LYS A 241 17.58 8.58 -2.02
C LYS A 241 17.58 7.22 -1.31
N ASP A 242 16.89 7.10 -0.19
CA ASP A 242 16.80 5.84 0.56
C ASP A 242 16.19 4.70 -0.28
N TYR A 243 15.19 5.00 -1.11
CA TYR A 243 14.63 4.04 -2.07
C TYR A 243 15.70 3.53 -3.06
N ASN A 244 16.45 4.44 -3.67
CA ASN A 244 17.48 4.07 -4.65
C ASN A 244 18.63 3.28 -4.00
N GLU A 245 19.05 3.65 -2.78
CA GLU A 245 20.20 3.06 -2.11
C GLU A 245 19.91 1.72 -1.44
N ALA A 246 18.64 1.39 -1.21
CA ALA A 246 18.33 0.27 -0.35
C ALA A 246 17.25 -0.68 -0.85
N GLU A 247 16.48 -0.27 -1.85
CA GLU A 247 15.43 -1.12 -2.44
C GLU A 247 15.73 -1.49 -3.91
N SER A 248 16.93 -1.21 -4.46
CA SER A 248 17.22 -1.40 -5.88
C SER A 248 18.68 -1.73 -6.21
N PHE A 249 19.29 -2.67 -5.47
CA PHE A 249 20.61 -3.18 -5.79
C PHE A 249 20.56 -3.96 -7.11
N ASP A 250 21.62 -3.85 -7.92
CA ASP A 250 21.67 -4.55 -9.19
C ASP A 250 21.91 -6.07 -9.03
N SER A 251 22.49 -6.51 -7.90
CA SER A 251 22.65 -7.94 -7.58
C SER A 251 22.47 -8.22 -6.09
N PHE A 252 22.27 -9.50 -5.74
CA PHE A 252 22.21 -9.94 -4.35
C PHE A 252 23.58 -9.78 -3.66
N GLU A 253 24.68 -9.99 -4.37
CA GLU A 253 26.03 -9.81 -3.87
C GLU A 253 26.30 -8.34 -3.46
N GLU A 254 25.83 -7.37 -4.24
CA GLU A 254 25.93 -5.95 -3.91
C GLU A 254 25.10 -5.62 -2.66
N LEU A 255 23.88 -6.16 -2.59
CA LEU A 255 23.03 -6.04 -1.41
C LEU A 255 23.72 -6.59 -0.17
N GLU A 256 24.27 -7.82 -0.25
CA GLU A 256 24.98 -8.44 0.85
C GLU A 256 26.19 -7.62 1.27
N LYS A 257 27.01 -7.17 0.32
CA LYS A 257 28.19 -6.34 0.59
C LYS A 257 27.79 -5.07 1.35
N TYR A 258 26.78 -4.37 0.89
CA TYR A 258 26.29 -3.14 1.52
C TYR A 258 25.80 -3.38 2.95
N TRP A 259 24.95 -4.37 3.15
CA TRP A 259 24.34 -4.62 4.46
C TRP A 259 25.25 -5.35 5.45
N ARG A 260 26.34 -5.98 5.00
CA ARG A 260 27.37 -6.57 5.87
C ARG A 260 28.35 -5.54 6.43
N GLU A 261 28.41 -4.33 5.88
CA GLU A 261 29.16 -3.24 6.47
C GLU A 261 28.61 -2.91 7.88
N GLU A 262 29.48 -2.78 8.87
CA GLU A 262 29.10 -2.62 10.28
C GLU A 262 28.17 -1.43 10.50
N SER A 263 28.44 -0.29 9.86
CA SER A 263 27.63 0.91 9.92
C SER A 263 26.20 0.67 9.42
N ASN A 264 26.06 0.00 8.27
CA ASN A 264 24.78 -0.30 7.65
C ASN A 264 24.02 -1.37 8.43
N PHE A 265 24.69 -2.45 8.85
CA PHE A 265 24.07 -3.47 9.68
C PHE A 265 23.62 -2.95 11.06
N SER A 266 24.38 -2.01 11.64
CA SER A 266 23.95 -1.32 12.86
C SER A 266 22.67 -0.52 12.68
N ARG A 267 22.45 0.07 11.50
CA ARG A 267 21.17 0.75 11.15
C ARG A 267 20.00 -0.23 11.12
N LEU A 268 20.19 -1.43 10.57
CA LEU A 268 19.17 -2.50 10.60
C LEU A 268 18.80 -2.88 12.03
N LYS A 269 19.80 -3.17 12.87
CA LYS A 269 19.60 -3.58 14.29
C LYS A 269 18.87 -2.52 15.11
N LYS A 270 19.11 -1.25 14.84
CA LYS A 270 18.43 -0.13 15.52
C LYS A 270 17.01 0.12 14.99
N GLY A 271 16.53 -0.63 14.01
CA GLY A 271 15.22 -0.40 13.37
C GLY A 271 15.17 0.90 12.56
N ASN A 272 16.34 1.56 12.31
CA ASN A 272 16.42 2.77 11.50
C ASN A 272 16.33 2.48 10.00
N TYR A 273 16.19 1.24 9.65
CA TYR A 273 15.98 0.75 8.31
C TYR A 273 14.96 -0.39 8.35
N GLY A 274 14.07 -0.42 7.43
CA GLY A 274 13.01 -1.42 7.40
C GLY A 274 11.98 -1.03 6.36
N LYS A 275 10.71 -1.19 6.67
CA LYS A 275 9.64 -0.76 5.77
C LYS A 275 9.70 0.76 5.57
N LEU A 276 10.25 1.18 4.43
CA LEU A 276 10.47 2.58 4.08
C LEU A 276 9.21 3.44 4.34
N ASN A 277 8.03 2.92 3.98
CA ASN A 277 6.76 3.60 4.25
C ASN A 277 6.53 3.86 5.75
N MET A 278 6.88 2.90 6.61
CA MET A 278 6.69 3.04 8.05
C MET A 278 7.69 4.02 8.64
N LEU A 279 8.97 3.92 8.25
CA LEU A 279 10.02 4.84 8.65
C LEU A 279 9.64 6.29 8.32
N TYR A 280 9.23 6.54 7.07
CA TYR A 280 8.86 7.89 6.64
C TYR A 280 7.52 8.37 7.20
N THR A 281 6.59 7.47 7.51
CA THR A 281 5.39 7.83 8.27
C THR A 281 5.76 8.37 9.65
N PHE A 282 6.60 7.67 10.41
CA PHE A 282 7.05 8.15 11.72
C PHE A 282 7.86 9.45 11.61
N LYS A 283 8.78 9.52 10.65
CA LYS A 283 9.59 10.72 10.40
C LYS A 283 8.71 11.94 10.12
N LEU A 284 7.71 11.79 9.22
CA LEU A 284 6.79 12.86 8.88
C LEU A 284 5.91 13.24 10.08
N VAL A 285 5.31 12.27 10.76
CA VAL A 285 4.34 12.53 11.82
C VAL A 285 5.01 13.08 13.08
N LEU A 286 6.19 12.59 13.44
CA LEU A 286 6.88 13.01 14.67
C LEU A 286 7.67 14.30 14.47
N ASN A 287 8.35 14.45 13.34
CA ASN A 287 9.33 15.53 13.15
C ASN A 287 8.83 16.64 12.20
N HIS A 288 8.02 16.30 11.20
CA HIS A 288 7.64 17.20 10.09
C HIS A 288 6.15 17.49 10.00
N ARG A 289 5.35 17.07 10.99
CA ARG A 289 3.88 17.20 10.95
C ARG A 289 3.41 18.64 10.75
N LYS A 290 3.98 19.59 11.46
CA LYS A 290 3.59 21.01 11.33
C LYS A 290 3.87 21.54 9.92
N ALA A 291 5.02 21.22 9.36
CA ALA A 291 5.39 21.60 8.00
C ALA A 291 4.48 20.93 6.96
N PHE A 292 4.19 19.63 7.14
CA PHE A 292 3.29 18.91 6.25
C PHE A 292 1.85 19.43 6.31
N ASN A 293 1.33 19.74 7.50
CA ASN A 293 0.02 20.36 7.65
C ASN A 293 -0.05 21.71 6.93
N LYS A 294 0.97 22.57 7.08
CA LYS A 294 1.07 23.84 6.35
C LYS A 294 1.11 23.61 4.83
N PHE A 295 1.86 22.61 4.39
CA PHE A 295 1.93 22.20 2.98
C PHE A 295 0.55 21.77 2.44
N LEU A 296 -0.21 20.96 3.21
CA LEU A 296 -1.57 20.55 2.85
C LEU A 296 -2.55 21.73 2.81
N LEU A 297 -2.43 22.69 3.74
CA LEU A 297 -3.26 23.92 3.72
C LEU A 297 -3.02 24.75 2.45
N ASN A 298 -1.79 24.84 1.97
CA ASN A 298 -1.50 25.52 0.69
C ASN A 298 -2.16 24.79 -0.48
N ILE A 299 -2.16 23.45 -0.48
CA ILE A 299 -2.88 22.65 -1.48
C ILE A 299 -4.39 22.88 -1.38
N SER A 300 -4.94 22.93 -0.15
CA SER A 300 -6.36 23.18 0.09
C SER A 300 -6.77 24.56 -0.45
N LYS A 301 -5.93 25.59 -0.24
CA LYS A 301 -6.15 26.94 -0.78
C LYS A 301 -6.24 26.95 -2.30
N GLU A 302 -5.34 26.23 -2.99
CA GLU A 302 -5.38 26.13 -4.45
C GLU A 302 -6.66 25.43 -4.94
N TYR A 303 -7.11 24.38 -4.26
CA TYR A 303 -8.38 23.74 -4.58
C TYR A 303 -9.58 24.65 -4.34
N ALA A 304 -9.62 25.33 -3.20
CA ALA A 304 -10.71 26.28 -2.91
C ALA A 304 -10.80 27.37 -3.98
N THR A 305 -9.66 27.96 -4.36
CA THR A 305 -9.60 28.96 -5.43
C THR A 305 -10.07 28.39 -6.78
N SER A 306 -9.62 27.21 -7.16
CA SER A 306 -9.98 26.59 -8.44
C SER A 306 -11.46 26.20 -8.54
N LEU A 307 -12.11 25.96 -7.40
CA LEU A 307 -13.53 25.59 -7.30
C LEU A 307 -14.44 26.80 -7.03
N GLY A 308 -13.89 28.01 -6.88
CA GLY A 308 -14.67 29.22 -6.55
C GLY A 308 -15.30 29.18 -5.16
N LEU A 309 -14.70 28.44 -4.21
CA LEU A 309 -15.18 28.37 -2.83
C LEU A 309 -14.72 29.60 -2.02
N ASP A 310 -15.39 29.85 -0.89
CA ASP A 310 -14.86 30.75 0.13
C ASP A 310 -13.54 30.16 0.69
N VAL A 311 -12.43 30.78 0.24
CA VAL A 311 -11.09 30.25 0.49
C VAL A 311 -10.76 30.23 1.98
N ASP A 312 -11.10 31.30 2.70
CA ASP A 312 -10.74 31.44 4.12
C ASP A 312 -11.53 30.44 4.96
N ASN A 313 -12.84 30.35 4.76
CA ASN A 313 -13.68 29.37 5.45
C ASN A 313 -13.27 27.92 5.14
N PHE A 314 -12.99 27.60 3.86
CA PHE A 314 -12.56 26.25 3.47
C PHE A 314 -11.21 25.86 4.08
N VAL A 315 -10.24 26.78 4.08
CA VAL A 315 -8.90 26.56 4.66
C VAL A 315 -8.99 26.43 6.18
N ASP A 316 -9.83 27.22 6.84
CA ASP A 316 -10.02 27.10 8.29
C ASP A 316 -10.65 25.76 8.68
N LEU A 317 -11.63 25.24 7.94
CA LEU A 317 -12.17 23.89 8.16
C LEU A 317 -11.09 22.82 7.96
N CYS A 318 -10.27 22.93 6.90
CA CYS A 318 -9.13 22.02 6.71
C CYS A 318 -8.14 22.07 7.89
N LYS A 319 -7.84 23.27 8.39
CA LYS A 319 -6.95 23.50 9.53
C LYS A 319 -7.46 22.84 10.81
N GLU A 320 -8.76 22.94 11.09
CA GLU A 320 -9.36 22.26 12.24
C GLU A 320 -9.19 20.73 12.11
N LEU A 321 -9.50 20.15 10.95
CA LEU A 321 -9.31 18.72 10.73
C LEU A 321 -7.84 18.28 10.91
N LEU A 322 -6.89 19.09 10.49
CA LEU A 322 -5.45 18.79 10.62
C LEU A 322 -4.89 18.93 12.04
N LYS A 323 -5.63 19.51 12.98
CA LYS A 323 -5.24 19.57 14.41
C LYS A 323 -5.34 18.21 15.11
N PHE A 324 -6.29 17.37 14.69
CA PHE A 324 -6.64 16.09 15.32
C PHE A 324 -5.96 14.89 14.67
N GLN A 325 -5.03 15.11 13.78
CA GLN A 325 -4.32 14.06 13.04
C GLN A 325 -3.04 13.60 13.77
#